data_be4816cd3b3bea9c3acbff33d360adb8
#
_entry.id   be4816cd3b3bea9c3acbff33d360adb8
#
_cell.length_a   1.000
_cell.length_b   1.000
_cell.length_c   1.000
_cell.angle_alpha   90.00
_cell.angle_beta   90.00
_cell.angle_gamma   90.00
#
_symmetry.space_group_name_H-M   'P 1'
#
loop_
_entity.id
_entity.type
_entity.pdbx_description
1 polymer ?
#
loop_
_entity_poly.entity_id
_entity_poly.type
_entity_poly.pdbx_seq_one_letter_code
_entity_poly.pdbx_strand_id
1 'polypeptide(L)'
;MLDQIKAHLLDSINDIVSTANQFLLHPKKDFSRKSQLTRNLDERAAFIDMLKTSSFKQALVIMDRGYESYNVMAHCQERNWSYIIRIRDGNHSMKSGFNLPDTPCFDEKFDINICRKQTNEMKQLYQNFPNHYRCLPNHTPFDFLPSSSRKSDSHQFYDLHFRMVRLEIKPGFFETLVTNTDYSPEKLKDLYAYRWGIETSFRDLKYSISLTHFHAKKKEGILQEIYARFINFNICRWLTSHVAIKTSKLKQIYKICFSDAVYACRKFLRNKLSSFQLETYIAKHLSIIRPNRTFQRKIKSKVPVSFTYRVT
;
A
#
# COMPACT_ATOMS: atom_id res chain seq x y z
N MET A 1 -2.30 -27.39 14.96
CA MET A 1 -2.28 -26.34 13.90
C MET A 1 -1.20 -25.28 14.16
N LEU A 2 -1.22 -24.50 15.25
CA LEU A 2 -0.20 -23.45 15.52
C LEU A 2 1.22 -24.00 15.67
N ASP A 3 1.43 -25.17 16.22
CA ASP A 3 2.75 -25.79 16.35
C ASP A 3 3.30 -26.27 15.00
N GLN A 4 2.44 -26.80 14.11
CA GLN A 4 2.82 -27.13 12.73
C GLN A 4 3.18 -25.88 11.93
N ILE A 5 2.39 -24.84 12.10
CA ILE A 5 2.64 -23.52 11.53
C ILE A 5 3.99 -22.96 12.02
N LYS A 6 4.27 -23.10 13.33
CA LYS A 6 5.54 -22.67 13.92
C LYS A 6 6.74 -23.40 13.32
N ALA A 7 6.65 -24.73 13.19
CA ALA A 7 7.72 -25.53 12.58
C ALA A 7 8.01 -25.06 11.15
N HIS A 8 6.97 -24.93 10.34
CA HIS A 8 7.09 -24.48 8.95
C HIS A 8 7.61 -23.04 8.82
N LEU A 9 7.23 -22.14 9.76
CA LEU A 9 7.74 -20.79 9.81
C LEU A 9 9.21 -20.73 10.20
N LEU A 10 9.63 -21.55 11.17
CA LEU A 10 11.03 -21.61 11.58
C LEU A 10 11.93 -22.11 10.44
N ASP A 11 11.48 -23.12 9.71
CA ASP A 11 12.18 -23.61 8.53
C ASP A 11 12.26 -22.51 7.44
N SER A 12 11.15 -21.86 7.13
CA SER A 12 11.11 -20.75 6.16
C SER A 12 11.97 -19.55 6.59
N ILE A 13 12.02 -19.23 7.90
CA ILE A 13 12.88 -18.18 8.44
C ILE A 13 14.34 -18.57 8.29
N ASN A 14 14.71 -19.82 8.58
CA ASN A 14 16.07 -20.32 8.42
C ASN A 14 16.51 -20.25 6.96
N ASP A 15 15.62 -20.59 6.00
CA ASP A 15 15.88 -20.44 4.57
C ASP A 15 16.06 -18.98 4.16
N ILE A 16 15.20 -18.08 4.66
CA ILE A 16 15.31 -16.65 4.40
C ILE A 16 16.59 -16.08 4.99
N VAL A 17 16.96 -16.46 6.23
CA VAL A 17 18.19 -16.02 6.89
C VAL A 17 19.41 -16.58 6.18
N SER A 18 19.38 -17.85 5.75
CA SER A 18 20.45 -18.48 4.96
C SER A 18 20.62 -17.76 3.62
N THR A 19 19.53 -17.51 2.92
CA THR A 19 19.53 -16.75 1.66
C THR A 19 20.04 -15.32 1.85
N ALA A 20 19.56 -14.62 2.89
CA ALA A 20 20.04 -13.28 3.22
C ALA A 20 21.53 -13.26 3.57
N ASN A 21 22.03 -14.25 4.31
CA ASN A 21 23.45 -14.39 4.61
C ASN A 21 24.28 -14.68 3.36
N GLN A 22 23.77 -15.50 2.41
CA GLN A 22 24.44 -15.73 1.11
C GLN A 22 24.53 -14.42 0.30
N PHE A 23 23.49 -13.59 0.31
CA PHE A 23 23.52 -12.27 -0.34
C PHE A 23 24.46 -11.30 0.35
N LEU A 24 24.58 -11.36 1.67
CA LEU A 24 25.50 -10.50 2.46
C LEU A 24 26.97 -10.91 2.30
N LEU A 25 27.24 -12.21 2.19
CA LEU A 25 28.60 -12.75 2.02
C LEU A 25 29.12 -12.63 0.57
N HIS A 26 28.22 -12.63 -0.42
CA HIS A 26 28.56 -12.48 -1.83
C HIS A 26 27.69 -11.39 -2.50
N PRO A 27 27.94 -10.10 -2.18
CA PRO A 27 27.23 -9.03 -2.84
C PRO A 27 27.58 -9.05 -4.33
N LYS A 28 26.68 -9.58 -5.17
CA LYS A 28 26.82 -9.40 -6.63
C LYS A 28 26.90 -7.91 -6.90
N LYS A 29 27.87 -7.48 -7.71
CA LYS A 29 28.12 -6.06 -8.07
C LYS A 29 26.84 -5.29 -8.53
N ASP A 30 25.83 -6.01 -8.99
CA ASP A 30 24.54 -5.44 -9.40
C ASP A 30 23.66 -4.94 -8.25
N PHE A 31 23.83 -5.45 -7.02
CA PHE A 31 23.04 -4.99 -5.88
C PHE A 31 23.48 -3.59 -5.40
N SER A 32 24.74 -3.21 -5.64
CA SER A 32 25.27 -1.89 -5.26
C SER A 32 24.70 -0.76 -6.12
N ARG A 33 24.29 -1.03 -7.36
CA ARG A 33 23.62 -0.04 -8.24
C ARG A 33 22.13 0.12 -7.96
N LYS A 34 21.43 -0.94 -7.56
CA LYS A 34 19.99 -0.89 -7.23
C LYS A 34 19.70 -0.48 -5.79
N SER A 35 20.66 -0.62 -4.88
CA SER A 35 20.53 -0.20 -3.47
C SER A 35 20.96 1.25 -3.20
N GLN A 36 21.23 2.04 -4.20
CA GLN A 36 21.05 3.47 -4.07
C GLN A 36 19.53 3.68 -3.96
N LEU A 37 19.02 3.56 -2.75
CA LEU A 37 17.85 4.30 -2.28
C LEU A 37 18.21 5.77 -2.51
N THR A 38 18.07 6.18 -3.77
CA THR A 38 18.18 7.58 -4.14
C THR A 38 17.09 8.26 -3.36
N ARG A 39 17.42 9.29 -2.62
CA ARG A 39 16.50 10.14 -1.82
C ARG A 39 15.32 10.71 -2.63
N ASN A 40 15.19 10.35 -3.89
CA ASN A 40 14.28 10.88 -4.89
C ASN A 40 13.38 9.82 -5.52
N LEU A 41 13.28 8.58 -4.98
CA LEU A 41 12.30 7.65 -5.51
C LEU A 41 10.91 8.09 -5.02
N ASP A 42 10.11 8.59 -5.95
CA ASP A 42 8.70 8.90 -5.71
C ASP A 42 7.96 7.60 -5.31
N GLU A 43 6.98 7.70 -4.40
CA GLU A 43 6.18 6.58 -3.93
C GLU A 43 5.50 5.81 -5.09
N ARG A 44 5.13 6.50 -6.18
CA ARG A 44 4.56 5.90 -7.39
C ARG A 44 5.58 5.04 -8.13
N ALA A 45 6.81 5.53 -8.28
CA ALA A 45 7.89 4.79 -8.91
C ALA A 45 8.25 3.55 -8.07
N ALA A 46 8.29 3.67 -6.75
CA ALA A 46 8.51 2.54 -5.85
C ALA A 46 7.40 1.48 -5.96
N PHE A 47 6.13 1.90 -6.09
CA PHE A 47 5.01 0.99 -6.34
C PHE A 47 5.15 0.27 -7.68
N ILE A 48 5.51 0.98 -8.74
CA ILE A 48 5.70 0.39 -10.08
C ILE A 48 6.84 -0.64 -10.06
N ASP A 49 7.95 -0.36 -9.38
CA ASP A 49 9.04 -1.33 -9.21
C ASP A 49 8.59 -2.57 -8.42
N MET A 50 7.82 -2.37 -7.36
CA MET A 50 7.23 -3.47 -6.60
C MET A 50 6.26 -4.30 -7.45
N LEU A 51 5.43 -3.66 -8.26
CA LEU A 51 4.50 -4.32 -9.18
C LEU A 51 5.26 -5.15 -10.22
N LYS A 52 6.33 -4.61 -10.82
CA LYS A 52 7.17 -5.31 -11.81
C LYS A 52 7.85 -6.57 -11.23
N THR A 53 8.25 -6.52 -9.97
CA THR A 53 8.98 -7.61 -9.29
C THR A 53 8.07 -8.59 -8.55
N SER A 54 6.79 -8.28 -8.40
CA SER A 54 5.84 -9.11 -7.66
C SER A 54 5.58 -10.45 -8.34
N SER A 55 5.52 -11.52 -7.55
CA SER A 55 5.12 -12.85 -7.98
C SER A 55 3.61 -13.04 -8.12
N PHE A 56 2.79 -12.10 -7.61
CA PHE A 56 1.34 -12.19 -7.69
C PHE A 56 0.88 -12.00 -9.15
N LYS A 57 0.14 -12.98 -9.67
CA LYS A 57 -0.47 -12.89 -11.01
C LYS A 57 -1.64 -11.91 -11.04
N GLN A 58 -2.41 -11.87 -9.98
CA GLN A 58 -3.56 -10.97 -9.79
C GLN A 58 -3.52 -10.38 -8.39
N ALA A 59 -3.90 -9.13 -8.25
CA ALA A 59 -4.02 -8.45 -6.97
C ALA A 59 -5.06 -7.34 -7.05
N LEU A 60 -5.68 -7.00 -5.93
CA LEU A 60 -6.44 -5.77 -5.75
C LEU A 60 -5.61 -4.83 -4.87
N VAL A 61 -5.21 -3.69 -5.41
CA VAL A 61 -4.45 -2.67 -4.69
C VAL A 61 -5.34 -1.48 -4.33
N ILE A 62 -5.29 -1.07 -3.07
CA ILE A 62 -6.08 0.05 -2.55
C ILE A 62 -5.12 1.17 -2.16
N MET A 63 -5.23 2.30 -2.83
CA MET A 63 -4.24 3.38 -2.78
C MET A 63 -4.88 4.71 -2.38
N ASP A 64 -4.10 5.56 -1.72
CA ASP A 64 -4.53 6.90 -1.40
C ASP A 64 -4.33 7.88 -2.58
N ARG A 65 -4.71 9.14 -2.36
CA ARG A 65 -4.61 10.21 -3.36
C ARG A 65 -3.17 10.52 -3.83
N GLY A 66 -2.16 10.04 -3.13
CA GLY A 66 -0.75 10.18 -3.53
C GLY A 66 -0.44 9.40 -4.80
N TYR A 67 -1.17 8.32 -5.04
CA TYR A 67 -1.01 7.43 -6.19
C TYR A 67 -1.86 7.82 -7.41
N GLU A 68 -2.59 8.94 -7.38
CA GLU A 68 -3.35 9.47 -8.51
C GLU A 68 -2.40 9.71 -9.70
N SER A 69 -2.39 8.79 -10.67
CA SER A 69 -1.50 8.82 -11.83
C SER A 69 -1.98 7.86 -12.92
N TYR A 70 -2.04 8.35 -14.16
CA TYR A 70 -2.30 7.49 -15.33
C TYR A 70 -1.25 6.41 -15.51
N ASN A 71 0.03 6.69 -15.17
CA ASN A 71 1.09 5.70 -15.25
C ASN A 71 0.87 4.52 -14.29
N VAL A 72 0.45 4.80 -13.05
CA VAL A 72 0.12 3.77 -12.07
C VAL A 72 -1.06 2.90 -12.55
N MET A 73 -2.11 3.55 -13.07
CA MET A 73 -3.29 2.86 -13.61
C MET A 73 -2.92 1.97 -14.81
N ALA A 74 -2.11 2.48 -15.74
CA ALA A 74 -1.64 1.74 -16.90
C ALA A 74 -0.79 0.53 -16.49
N HIS A 75 0.14 0.67 -15.56
CA HIS A 75 0.90 -0.47 -15.04
C HIS A 75 0.03 -1.53 -14.38
N CYS A 76 -1.02 -1.15 -13.66
CA CYS A 76 -1.99 -2.11 -13.12
C CYS A 76 -2.77 -2.81 -14.25
N GLN A 77 -3.21 -2.07 -15.27
CA GLN A 77 -3.92 -2.62 -16.43
C GLN A 77 -3.06 -3.65 -17.16
N GLU A 78 -1.81 -3.33 -17.51
CA GLU A 78 -0.88 -4.25 -18.19
C GLU A 78 -0.54 -5.48 -17.37
N ARG A 79 -0.55 -5.36 -16.06
CA ARG A 79 -0.29 -6.47 -15.15
C ARG A 79 -1.56 -7.29 -14.83
N ASN A 80 -2.71 -6.85 -15.31
CA ASN A 80 -4.01 -7.42 -14.98
C ASN A 80 -4.30 -7.39 -13.45
N TRP A 81 -3.86 -6.31 -12.80
CA TRP A 81 -4.17 -6.03 -11.41
C TRP A 81 -5.35 -5.08 -11.29
N SER A 82 -6.22 -5.37 -10.34
CA SER A 82 -7.31 -4.47 -9.96
C SER A 82 -6.81 -3.38 -9.02
N TYR A 83 -7.40 -2.19 -9.14
CA TYR A 83 -7.05 -1.08 -8.26
C TYR A 83 -8.28 -0.28 -7.80
N ILE A 84 -8.16 0.33 -6.63
CA ILE A 84 -9.04 1.36 -6.11
C ILE A 84 -8.16 2.51 -5.64
N ILE A 85 -8.19 3.64 -6.34
CA ILE A 85 -7.36 4.82 -6.04
C ILE A 85 -8.29 5.97 -5.69
N ARG A 86 -8.08 6.59 -4.52
CA ARG A 86 -8.74 7.86 -4.22
C ARG A 86 -8.07 8.96 -5.03
N ILE A 87 -8.87 9.82 -5.66
CA ILE A 87 -8.38 10.99 -6.36
C ILE A 87 -8.71 12.26 -5.59
N ARG A 88 -8.00 13.36 -5.91
CA ARG A 88 -8.19 14.65 -5.27
C ARG A 88 -9.48 15.29 -5.74
N ASP A 89 -10.12 16.06 -4.87
CA ASP A 89 -11.12 17.03 -5.25
C ASP A 89 -10.46 18.39 -5.47
N GLY A 90 -10.70 19.03 -6.62
CA GLY A 90 -10.16 20.36 -6.94
C GLY A 90 -9.64 20.49 -8.36
N ASN A 91 -9.27 21.71 -8.74
CA ASN A 91 -8.96 22.12 -10.12
C ASN A 91 -7.70 21.47 -10.72
N HIS A 92 -6.84 20.85 -9.92
CA HIS A 92 -5.61 20.17 -10.35
C HIS A 92 -5.68 18.64 -10.18
N SER A 93 -6.86 18.10 -10.06
CA SER A 93 -7.08 16.65 -9.97
C SER A 93 -7.30 16.04 -11.35
N MET A 94 -7.15 14.71 -11.44
CA MET A 94 -7.53 13.96 -12.65
C MET A 94 -8.98 14.25 -13.05
N LYS A 95 -9.87 14.43 -12.07
CA LYS A 95 -11.29 14.71 -12.24
C LYS A 95 -11.55 15.99 -13.05
N SER A 96 -10.76 17.04 -12.88
CA SER A 96 -10.96 18.35 -13.53
C SER A 96 -10.81 18.31 -15.06
N GLY A 97 -10.28 17.24 -15.59
CA GLY A 97 -10.13 17.08 -17.04
C GLY A 97 -11.27 16.34 -17.71
N PHE A 98 -12.36 15.98 -17.02
CA PHE A 98 -13.49 15.22 -17.56
C PHE A 98 -14.78 16.02 -17.44
N ASN A 99 -15.67 15.83 -18.41
CA ASN A 99 -17.05 16.27 -18.31
C ASN A 99 -17.78 15.24 -17.43
N LEU A 100 -18.04 15.62 -16.19
CA LEU A 100 -18.68 14.79 -15.19
C LEU A 100 -20.10 15.30 -14.92
N PRO A 101 -21.02 14.44 -14.45
CA PRO A 101 -22.34 14.87 -14.01
C PRO A 101 -22.24 15.89 -12.86
N ASP A 102 -23.10 16.91 -12.91
CA ASP A 102 -23.25 17.91 -11.84
C ASP A 102 -24.13 17.38 -10.70
N THR A 103 -23.81 16.18 -10.25
CA THR A 103 -24.50 15.50 -9.14
C THR A 103 -23.52 15.20 -8.02
N PRO A 104 -23.96 15.23 -6.75
CA PRO A 104 -23.09 14.92 -5.62
C PRO A 104 -22.43 13.54 -5.70
N CYS A 105 -23.16 12.55 -6.25
CA CYS A 105 -22.70 11.20 -6.50
C CYS A 105 -22.83 10.88 -7.99
N PHE A 106 -21.84 10.18 -8.54
CA PHE A 106 -21.86 9.68 -9.90
C PHE A 106 -21.04 8.40 -10.03
N ASP A 107 -21.25 7.70 -11.12
CA ASP A 107 -20.61 6.43 -11.45
C ASP A 107 -20.45 6.33 -12.96
N GLU A 108 -19.26 6.69 -13.48
CA GLU A 108 -19.01 6.84 -14.90
C GLU A 108 -17.84 5.97 -15.36
N LYS A 109 -17.99 5.31 -16.51
CA LYS A 109 -16.92 4.54 -17.16
C LYS A 109 -16.23 5.39 -18.22
N PHE A 110 -14.93 5.26 -18.30
CA PHE A 110 -14.08 6.00 -19.23
C PHE A 110 -13.18 5.04 -20.00
N ASP A 111 -13.19 5.22 -21.32
CA ASP A 111 -12.28 4.61 -22.27
C ASP A 111 -11.51 5.74 -22.94
N ILE A 112 -10.29 6.00 -22.50
CA ILE A 112 -9.54 7.15 -22.96
C ILE A 112 -8.31 6.76 -23.76
N ASN A 113 -8.07 7.53 -24.81
CA ASN A 113 -6.88 7.46 -25.64
C ASN A 113 -5.85 8.50 -25.14
N ILE A 114 -4.79 8.03 -24.52
CA ILE A 114 -3.70 8.88 -24.00
C ILE A 114 -2.69 9.11 -25.11
N CYS A 115 -2.31 10.36 -25.36
CA CYS A 115 -1.30 10.76 -26.32
C CYS A 115 -0.39 11.84 -25.74
N ARG A 116 0.85 11.95 -26.25
CA ARG A 116 1.78 13.05 -25.90
C ARG A 116 1.85 14.14 -26.95
N LYS A 117 1.34 13.89 -28.14
CA LYS A 117 1.45 14.80 -29.26
C LYS A 117 0.49 15.98 -29.11
N GLN A 118 0.99 17.20 -29.35
CA GLN A 118 0.27 18.45 -29.17
C GLN A 118 0.14 19.22 -30.50
N THR A 119 -0.31 18.55 -31.58
CA THR A 119 -0.69 19.21 -32.81
C THR A 119 -2.01 19.98 -32.61
N ASN A 120 -2.31 20.95 -33.50
CA ASN A 120 -3.55 21.70 -33.40
C ASN A 120 -4.78 20.79 -33.52
N GLU A 121 -4.72 19.78 -34.39
CA GLU A 121 -5.77 18.76 -34.53
C GLU A 121 -6.00 17.99 -33.20
N MET A 122 -4.91 17.55 -32.56
CA MET A 122 -5.01 16.84 -31.30
C MET A 122 -5.54 17.72 -30.18
N LYS A 123 -5.15 19.01 -30.15
CA LYS A 123 -5.71 19.96 -29.18
C LYS A 123 -7.22 20.13 -29.33
N GLN A 124 -7.73 20.18 -30.57
CA GLN A 124 -9.16 20.22 -30.84
C GLN A 124 -9.85 18.94 -30.37
N LEU A 125 -9.27 17.76 -30.62
CA LEU A 125 -9.81 16.49 -30.12
C LEU A 125 -9.91 16.46 -28.60
N TYR A 126 -8.88 16.93 -27.87
CA TYR A 126 -8.90 16.98 -26.40
C TYR A 126 -9.96 17.95 -25.86
N GLN A 127 -10.19 19.07 -26.57
CA GLN A 127 -11.19 20.06 -26.17
C GLN A 127 -12.62 19.58 -26.48
N ASN A 128 -12.83 18.98 -27.65
CA ASN A 128 -14.15 18.56 -28.09
C ASN A 128 -14.60 17.25 -27.44
N PHE A 129 -13.65 16.36 -27.13
CA PHE A 129 -13.93 15.02 -26.57
C PHE A 129 -13.09 14.74 -25.33
N PRO A 130 -13.25 15.52 -24.23
CA PRO A 130 -12.40 15.40 -23.05
C PRO A 130 -12.57 14.06 -22.30
N ASN A 131 -13.67 13.35 -22.52
CA ASN A 131 -13.90 12.04 -21.92
C ASN A 131 -13.28 10.87 -22.73
N HIS A 132 -12.76 11.14 -23.94
CA HIS A 132 -12.19 10.12 -24.83
C HIS A 132 -10.70 10.33 -25.12
N TYR A 133 -10.21 11.55 -25.00
CA TYR A 133 -8.83 11.87 -25.34
C TYR A 133 -8.12 12.58 -24.20
N ARG A 134 -6.85 12.23 -23.98
CA ARG A 134 -6.02 12.87 -22.97
C ARG A 134 -4.61 13.15 -23.50
N CYS A 135 -4.19 14.39 -23.36
CA CYS A 135 -2.81 14.78 -23.63
C CYS A 135 -1.97 14.79 -22.35
N LEU A 136 -0.87 14.07 -22.35
CA LEU A 136 0.10 14.12 -21.27
C LEU A 136 1.30 14.98 -21.68
N PRO A 137 1.68 16.00 -20.88
CA PRO A 137 2.92 16.75 -21.07
C PRO A 137 4.15 15.82 -21.04
N ASN A 138 5.20 16.18 -21.79
CA ASN A 138 6.41 15.35 -21.89
C ASN A 138 7.10 15.09 -20.55
N HIS A 139 7.00 16.03 -19.60
CA HIS A 139 7.56 15.87 -18.26
C HIS A 139 6.73 14.96 -17.34
N THR A 140 5.49 14.60 -17.71
CA THR A 140 4.65 13.68 -16.92
C THR A 140 5.17 12.25 -17.10
N PRO A 141 5.51 11.53 -16.03
CA PRO A 141 5.90 10.13 -16.13
C PRO A 141 4.79 9.28 -16.73
N PHE A 142 5.11 8.57 -17.81
CA PHE A 142 4.22 7.59 -18.44
C PHE A 142 5.06 6.63 -19.30
N ASP A 143 5.17 5.38 -18.88
CA ASP A 143 6.15 4.44 -19.41
C ASP A 143 5.73 3.79 -20.75
N PHE A 144 4.47 3.92 -21.14
CA PHE A 144 3.90 3.26 -22.33
C PHE A 144 3.87 4.13 -23.59
N LEU A 145 4.30 5.38 -23.47
CA LEU A 145 4.46 6.28 -24.61
C LEU A 145 5.82 6.97 -24.54
N PRO A 146 6.51 7.15 -25.68
CA PRO A 146 7.80 7.83 -25.72
C PRO A 146 7.69 9.26 -25.15
N SER A 147 8.68 9.69 -24.40
CA SER A 147 8.70 11.04 -23.78
C SER A 147 8.90 12.18 -24.78
N SER A 148 9.39 11.87 -25.97
CA SER A 148 9.54 12.82 -27.07
C SER A 148 9.07 12.18 -28.37
N SER A 149 8.23 12.87 -29.14
CA SER A 149 7.91 12.50 -30.51
C SER A 149 8.30 13.66 -31.42
N ARG A 150 8.91 13.34 -32.57
CA ARG A 150 9.13 14.33 -33.64
C ARG A 150 7.77 14.76 -34.20
N LYS A 151 7.69 15.98 -34.76
CA LYS A 151 6.42 16.44 -35.37
C LYS A 151 5.95 15.54 -36.52
N SER A 152 6.90 14.87 -37.19
CA SER A 152 6.68 13.95 -38.31
C SER A 152 6.22 12.53 -37.88
N ASP A 153 6.35 12.18 -36.59
CA ASP A 153 5.99 10.83 -36.15
C ASP A 153 4.48 10.64 -36.17
N SER A 154 4.02 9.41 -36.43
CA SER A 154 2.61 9.06 -36.32
C SER A 154 2.10 9.27 -34.90
N HIS A 155 0.80 9.55 -34.76
CA HIS A 155 0.16 9.62 -33.45
C HIS A 155 0.20 8.24 -32.80
N GLN A 156 0.74 8.17 -31.57
CA GLN A 156 0.70 6.98 -30.75
C GLN A 156 -0.27 7.21 -29.60
N PHE A 157 -1.15 6.25 -29.42
CA PHE A 157 -2.14 6.26 -28.37
C PHE A 157 -1.94 5.08 -27.46
N TYR A 158 -2.25 5.29 -26.18
CA TYR A 158 -2.39 4.24 -25.18
C TYR A 158 -3.84 4.24 -24.69
N ASP A 159 -4.50 3.10 -24.81
CA ASP A 159 -5.89 2.93 -24.40
C ASP A 159 -5.94 2.59 -22.92
N LEU A 160 -6.57 3.45 -22.13
CA LEU A 160 -6.74 3.25 -20.69
C LEU A 160 -8.22 3.18 -20.34
N HIS A 161 -8.60 2.10 -19.69
CA HIS A 161 -9.97 1.83 -19.26
C HIS A 161 -10.09 1.95 -17.75
N PHE A 162 -11.04 2.73 -17.29
CA PHE A 162 -11.29 2.89 -15.86
C PHE A 162 -12.72 3.41 -15.59
N ARG A 163 -13.08 3.36 -14.33
CA ARG A 163 -14.36 3.85 -13.83
C ARG A 163 -14.07 4.87 -12.73
N MET A 164 -14.81 5.96 -12.73
CA MET A 164 -14.72 6.99 -11.71
C MET A 164 -16.04 7.03 -10.94
N VAL A 165 -15.98 6.79 -9.64
CA VAL A 165 -17.13 6.70 -8.75
C VAL A 165 -16.99 7.74 -7.66
N ARG A 166 -17.96 8.66 -7.58
CA ARG A 166 -18.08 9.62 -6.48
C ARG A 166 -19.19 9.17 -5.53
N LEU A 167 -18.84 8.98 -4.28
CA LEU A 167 -19.75 8.42 -3.30
C LEU A 167 -19.68 9.17 -1.97
N GLU A 168 -20.79 9.16 -1.25
CA GLU A 168 -20.89 9.75 0.08
C GLU A 168 -20.32 8.80 1.13
N ILE A 169 -19.24 9.23 1.79
CA ILE A 169 -18.61 8.46 2.88
C ILE A 169 -19.34 8.67 4.21
N LYS A 170 -19.71 9.92 4.47
CA LYS A 170 -20.47 10.37 5.63
C LYS A 170 -21.42 11.49 5.18
N PRO A 171 -22.50 11.77 5.89
CA PRO A 171 -23.42 12.84 5.53
C PRO A 171 -22.69 14.14 5.18
N GLY A 172 -22.82 14.60 3.93
CA GLY A 172 -22.18 15.79 3.39
C GLY A 172 -20.70 15.66 3.02
N PHE A 173 -20.08 14.48 3.18
CA PHE A 173 -18.67 14.24 2.83
C PHE A 173 -18.54 13.23 1.70
N PHE A 174 -18.03 13.70 0.58
CA PHE A 174 -17.88 12.91 -0.64
C PHE A 174 -16.42 12.60 -0.92
N GLU A 175 -16.16 11.41 -1.48
CA GLU A 175 -14.86 11.03 -2.01
C GLU A 175 -15.02 10.47 -3.42
N THR A 176 -14.03 10.70 -4.28
CA THR A 176 -14.01 10.18 -5.63
C THR A 176 -12.94 9.10 -5.72
N LEU A 177 -13.34 7.93 -6.20
CA LEU A 177 -12.49 6.76 -6.41
C LEU A 177 -12.37 6.49 -7.90
N VAL A 178 -11.19 6.07 -8.33
CA VAL A 178 -10.93 5.54 -9.66
C VAL A 178 -10.59 4.05 -9.54
N THR A 179 -11.20 3.24 -10.38
CA THR A 179 -11.05 1.78 -10.34
C THR A 179 -11.20 1.17 -11.74
N ASN A 180 -10.62 0.00 -11.96
CA ASN A 180 -10.88 -0.85 -13.12
C ASN A 180 -11.77 -2.05 -12.78
N THR A 181 -12.49 -2.01 -11.64
CA THR A 181 -13.38 -3.09 -11.20
C THR A 181 -14.85 -2.70 -11.41
N ASP A 182 -15.71 -3.70 -11.55
CA ASP A 182 -17.17 -3.53 -11.64
C ASP A 182 -17.88 -3.66 -10.27
N TYR A 183 -17.16 -3.48 -9.16
CA TYR A 183 -17.76 -3.51 -7.82
C TYR A 183 -18.78 -2.39 -7.63
N SER A 184 -19.87 -2.68 -6.91
CA SER A 184 -20.86 -1.64 -6.57
C SER A 184 -20.24 -0.51 -5.76
N PRO A 185 -20.81 0.72 -5.79
CA PRO A 185 -20.31 1.83 -4.98
C PRO A 185 -20.20 1.49 -3.49
N GLU A 186 -21.15 0.74 -2.93
CA GLU A 186 -21.13 0.28 -1.53
C GLU A 186 -19.93 -0.63 -1.27
N LYS A 187 -19.71 -1.58 -2.19
CA LYS A 187 -18.55 -2.48 -2.09
C LYS A 187 -17.23 -1.73 -2.22
N LEU A 188 -17.14 -0.73 -3.09
CA LEU A 188 -15.96 0.13 -3.21
C LEU A 188 -15.71 0.93 -1.92
N LYS A 189 -16.76 1.45 -1.30
CA LYS A 189 -16.70 2.15 0.00
C LYS A 189 -16.14 1.23 1.08
N ASP A 190 -16.65 0.02 1.19
CA ASP A 190 -16.20 -0.98 2.17
C ASP A 190 -14.75 -1.38 1.94
N LEU A 191 -14.37 -1.67 0.69
CA LEU A 191 -13.01 -2.04 0.33
C LEU A 191 -12.04 -0.88 0.58
N TYR A 192 -12.42 0.34 0.22
CA TYR A 192 -11.56 1.51 0.46
C TYR A 192 -11.34 1.79 1.95
N ALA A 193 -12.30 1.44 2.81
CA ALA A 193 -12.14 1.56 4.26
C ALA A 193 -10.95 0.72 4.78
N TYR A 194 -10.59 -0.40 4.15
CA TYR A 194 -9.41 -1.21 4.52
C TYR A 194 -8.08 -0.45 4.35
N ARG A 195 -8.02 0.61 3.55
CA ARG A 195 -6.83 1.47 3.44
C ARG A 195 -6.34 1.97 4.80
N TRP A 196 -7.26 2.25 5.74
CA TRP A 196 -6.89 2.66 7.10
C TRP A 196 -6.08 1.60 7.86
N GLY A 197 -6.11 0.36 7.41
CA GLY A 197 -5.30 -0.72 7.97
C GLY A 197 -3.80 -0.44 7.88
N ILE A 198 -3.33 0.25 6.82
CA ILE A 198 -1.92 0.58 6.64
C ILE A 198 -1.42 1.59 7.69
N GLU A 199 -2.25 2.58 8.05
CA GLU A 199 -1.90 3.55 9.10
C GLU A 199 -1.78 2.88 10.48
N THR A 200 -2.66 1.92 10.75
CA THR A 200 -2.58 1.08 11.95
C THR A 200 -1.33 0.21 11.93
N SER A 201 -1.01 -0.39 10.78
CA SER A 201 0.19 -1.22 10.61
C SER A 201 1.47 -0.42 10.80
N PHE A 202 1.56 0.80 10.27
CA PHE A 202 2.70 1.69 10.52
C PHE A 202 2.84 2.06 12.00
N ARG A 203 1.72 2.29 12.69
CA ARG A 203 1.74 2.56 14.14
C ARG A 203 2.27 1.34 14.90
N ASP A 204 1.79 0.16 14.57
CA ASP A 204 2.18 -1.08 15.22
C ASP A 204 3.66 -1.43 14.93
N LEU A 205 4.13 -1.19 13.72
CA LEU A 205 5.55 -1.31 13.36
C LEU A 205 6.42 -0.33 14.19
N LYS A 206 6.01 0.93 14.30
CA LYS A 206 6.78 1.95 15.03
C LYS A 206 6.84 1.67 16.53
N TYR A 207 5.72 1.31 17.14
CA TYR A 207 5.61 1.25 18.60
C TYR A 207 5.63 -0.19 19.12
N SER A 208 4.86 -1.12 18.57
CA SER A 208 4.81 -2.50 19.07
C SER A 208 6.03 -3.33 18.67
N ILE A 209 6.57 -3.07 17.47
CA ILE A 209 7.76 -3.74 16.93
C ILE A 209 9.04 -2.91 17.11
N SER A 210 8.90 -1.62 17.48
CA SER A 210 10.02 -0.69 17.71
C SER A 210 10.87 -0.42 16.45
N LEU A 211 10.24 -0.28 15.27
CA LEU A 211 10.93 -0.05 13.99
C LEU A 211 11.75 1.25 13.96
N THR A 212 11.54 2.17 14.88
CA THR A 212 12.26 3.46 14.96
C THR A 212 13.53 3.41 15.82
N HIS A 213 13.85 2.27 16.43
CA HIS A 213 15.02 2.11 17.31
C HIS A 213 16.01 1.11 16.70
N PHE A 214 17.23 1.54 16.42
CA PHE A 214 18.25 0.72 15.79
C PHE A 214 19.47 0.56 16.72
N HIS A 215 20.12 -0.60 16.65
CA HIS A 215 21.36 -0.91 17.37
C HIS A 215 22.58 -0.86 16.45
N ALA A 216 22.38 -1.17 15.17
CA ALA A 216 23.44 -1.16 14.18
C ALA A 216 23.82 0.26 13.76
N LYS A 217 25.11 0.47 13.48
CA LYS A 217 25.66 1.74 12.95
C LYS A 217 25.79 1.71 11.42
N LYS A 218 26.11 0.54 10.87
CA LYS A 218 26.33 0.37 9.42
C LYS A 218 25.00 0.16 8.71
N LYS A 219 24.92 0.62 7.47
CA LYS A 219 23.72 0.54 6.62
C LYS A 219 23.18 -0.89 6.49
N GLU A 220 24.08 -1.84 6.28
CA GLU A 220 23.73 -3.25 6.13
C GLU A 220 23.07 -3.80 7.39
N GLY A 221 23.63 -3.49 8.57
CA GLY A 221 23.05 -3.90 9.84
C GLY A 221 21.69 -3.24 10.12
N ILE A 222 21.52 -1.95 9.75
CA ILE A 222 20.22 -1.27 9.87
C ILE A 222 19.17 -1.94 8.96
N LEU A 223 19.54 -2.26 7.72
CA LEU A 223 18.65 -2.98 6.80
C LEU A 223 18.28 -4.37 7.34
N GLN A 224 19.25 -5.09 7.89
CA GLN A 224 19.01 -6.38 8.53
C GLN A 224 18.01 -6.27 9.70
N GLU A 225 18.16 -5.26 10.56
CA GLU A 225 17.21 -5.00 11.63
C GLU A 225 15.82 -4.65 11.11
N ILE A 226 15.71 -3.87 10.02
CA ILE A 226 14.45 -3.52 9.39
C ILE A 226 13.75 -4.78 8.88
N TYR A 227 14.43 -5.62 8.10
CA TYR A 227 13.85 -6.85 7.56
C TYR A 227 13.45 -7.82 8.67
N ALA A 228 14.28 -8.02 9.68
CA ALA A 228 13.96 -8.87 10.82
C ALA A 228 12.67 -8.41 11.55
N ARG A 229 12.47 -7.10 11.66
CA ARG A 229 11.26 -6.53 12.27
C ARG A 229 10.03 -6.66 11.39
N PHE A 230 10.15 -6.52 10.08
CA PHE A 230 9.05 -6.80 9.15
C PHE A 230 8.64 -8.28 9.18
N ILE A 231 9.61 -9.19 9.18
CA ILE A 231 9.35 -10.63 9.31
C ILE A 231 8.60 -10.91 10.62
N ASN A 232 9.12 -10.41 11.75
CA ASN A 232 8.46 -10.57 13.04
C ASN A 232 7.05 -9.98 13.08
N PHE A 233 6.83 -8.81 12.44
CA PHE A 233 5.52 -8.20 12.32
C PHE A 233 4.55 -9.11 11.55
N ASN A 234 4.97 -9.62 10.39
CA ASN A 234 4.14 -10.47 9.54
C ASN A 234 3.78 -11.78 10.25
N ILE A 235 4.75 -12.41 10.93
CA ILE A 235 4.51 -13.64 11.72
C ILE A 235 3.52 -13.37 12.85
N CYS A 236 3.70 -12.27 13.61
CA CYS A 236 2.77 -11.93 14.68
C CYS A 236 1.37 -11.64 14.15
N ARG A 237 1.25 -10.93 13.01
CA ARG A 237 -0.04 -10.69 12.37
C ARG A 237 -0.70 -11.99 11.93
N TRP A 238 0.07 -12.86 11.32
CA TRP A 238 -0.44 -14.14 10.85
C TRP A 238 -0.87 -15.06 12.00
N LEU A 239 -0.06 -15.21 13.05
CA LEU A 239 -0.44 -15.98 14.25
C LEU A 239 -1.69 -15.40 14.90
N THR A 240 -1.79 -14.08 15.03
CA THR A 240 -2.97 -13.44 15.64
C THR A 240 -4.24 -13.59 14.81
N SER A 241 -4.14 -13.71 13.48
CA SER A 241 -5.30 -13.91 12.61
C SER A 241 -5.96 -15.28 12.79
N HIS A 242 -5.23 -16.25 13.35
CA HIS A 242 -5.73 -17.60 13.60
C HIS A 242 -6.31 -17.77 15.02
N VAL A 243 -6.20 -16.74 15.87
CA VAL A 243 -6.77 -16.81 17.23
C VAL A 243 -8.24 -16.41 17.22
N ALA A 244 -9.10 -17.35 17.55
CA ALA A 244 -10.54 -17.09 17.65
C ALA A 244 -10.87 -16.29 18.92
N ILE A 245 -11.54 -15.15 18.74
CA ILE A 245 -12.05 -14.33 19.84
C ILE A 245 -13.51 -14.71 20.09
N LYS A 246 -13.81 -15.24 21.27
CA LYS A 246 -15.19 -15.52 21.69
C LYS A 246 -15.84 -14.20 22.16
N THR A 247 -16.53 -13.52 21.26
CA THR A 247 -17.15 -12.21 21.52
C THR A 247 -18.61 -12.29 22.00
N SER A 248 -19.25 -13.46 21.93
CA SER A 248 -20.68 -13.63 22.17
C SER A 248 -21.20 -13.20 23.55
N LYS A 249 -20.34 -13.03 24.54
CA LYS A 249 -20.68 -12.57 25.89
C LYS A 249 -20.22 -11.14 26.21
N LEU A 250 -19.63 -10.45 25.23
CA LEU A 250 -19.03 -9.12 25.47
C LEU A 250 -20.01 -8.01 25.08
N LYS A 251 -20.25 -7.09 26.00
CA LYS A 251 -21.15 -5.91 25.79
C LYS A 251 -20.62 -4.90 24.76
N GLN A 252 -19.34 -4.98 24.38
CA GLN A 252 -18.66 -4.05 23.51
C GLN A 252 -17.89 -4.80 22.42
N ILE A 253 -17.54 -4.13 21.33
CA ILE A 253 -16.71 -4.66 20.26
C ILE A 253 -15.24 -4.61 20.70
N TYR A 254 -14.55 -5.73 20.62
CA TYR A 254 -13.15 -5.88 21.00
C TYR A 254 -12.29 -6.29 19.80
N LYS A 255 -11.03 -5.93 19.88
CA LYS A 255 -9.98 -6.43 18.98
C LYS A 255 -8.78 -6.90 19.80
N ILE A 256 -7.95 -7.71 19.21
CA ILE A 256 -6.69 -8.14 19.83
C ILE A 256 -5.80 -6.92 20.12
N CYS A 257 -5.25 -6.86 21.34
CA CYS A 257 -4.20 -5.91 21.67
C CYS A 257 -2.90 -6.38 21.00
N PHE A 258 -2.52 -5.76 19.90
CA PHE A 258 -1.40 -6.23 19.09
C PHE A 258 -0.05 -6.18 19.84
N SER A 259 0.16 -5.21 20.71
CA SER A 259 1.39 -5.13 21.52
C SER A 259 1.56 -6.34 22.46
N ASP A 260 0.47 -6.74 23.11
CA ASP A 260 0.47 -7.93 23.98
C ASP A 260 0.60 -9.22 23.17
N ALA A 261 -0.03 -9.26 22.00
CA ALA A 261 0.11 -10.37 21.07
C ALA A 261 1.55 -10.54 20.58
N VAL A 262 2.25 -9.45 20.24
CA VAL A 262 3.68 -9.48 19.86
C VAL A 262 4.54 -10.05 20.99
N TYR A 263 4.26 -9.66 22.23
CA TYR A 263 4.98 -10.20 23.40
C TYR A 263 4.77 -11.72 23.54
N ALA A 264 3.53 -12.17 23.42
CA ALA A 264 3.21 -13.61 23.51
C ALA A 264 3.79 -14.41 22.33
N CYS A 265 3.69 -13.88 21.10
CA CYS A 265 4.29 -14.50 19.92
C CYS A 265 5.80 -14.67 20.05
N ARG A 266 6.52 -13.65 20.56
CA ARG A 266 7.96 -13.74 20.81
C ARG A 266 8.31 -14.84 21.83
N LYS A 267 7.51 -15.02 22.87
CA LYS A 267 7.69 -16.13 23.84
C LYS A 267 7.40 -17.48 23.21
N PHE A 268 6.36 -17.58 22.40
CA PHE A 268 6.00 -18.80 21.68
C PHE A 268 7.13 -19.23 20.72
N LEU A 269 7.64 -18.30 19.90
CA LEU A 269 8.75 -18.57 18.98
C LEU A 269 10.04 -19.02 19.69
N ARG A 270 10.24 -18.58 20.94
CA ARG A 270 11.36 -18.99 21.80
C ARG A 270 11.08 -20.25 22.63
N ASN A 271 10.06 -21.02 22.34
CA ASN A 271 9.62 -22.21 23.08
C ASN A 271 9.31 -21.97 24.59
N LYS A 272 8.92 -20.71 24.94
CA LYS A 272 8.55 -20.36 26.32
C LYS A 272 7.05 -20.38 26.57
N LEU A 273 6.24 -20.58 25.54
CA LEU A 273 4.79 -20.79 25.62
C LEU A 273 4.41 -21.90 24.64
N SER A 274 3.41 -22.72 25.03
CA SER A 274 2.74 -23.65 24.12
C SER A 274 1.73 -22.91 23.22
N SER A 275 1.25 -23.56 22.14
CA SER A 275 0.19 -23.02 21.28
C SER A 275 -1.08 -22.68 22.06
N PHE A 276 -1.50 -23.55 22.96
CA PHE A 276 -2.65 -23.31 23.83
C PHE A 276 -2.47 -22.09 24.75
N GLN A 277 -1.29 -21.94 25.33
CA GLN A 277 -0.97 -20.78 26.18
C GLN A 277 -0.94 -19.49 25.36
N LEU A 278 -0.42 -19.52 24.13
CA LEU A 278 -0.43 -18.39 23.20
C LEU A 278 -1.87 -17.93 22.89
N GLU A 279 -2.71 -18.87 22.45
CA GLU A 279 -4.11 -18.57 22.12
C GLU A 279 -4.85 -18.00 23.33
N THR A 280 -4.70 -18.65 24.50
CA THR A 280 -5.34 -18.21 25.74
C THR A 280 -4.88 -16.81 26.15
N TYR A 281 -3.58 -16.54 26.01
CA TYR A 281 -3.01 -15.22 26.32
C TYR A 281 -3.60 -14.13 25.41
N ILE A 282 -3.56 -14.37 24.10
CA ILE A 282 -4.06 -13.40 23.11
C ILE A 282 -5.57 -13.16 23.29
N ALA A 283 -6.35 -14.23 23.51
CA ALA A 283 -7.79 -14.13 23.71
C ALA A 283 -8.19 -13.36 24.98
N LYS A 284 -7.33 -13.32 25.99
CA LYS A 284 -7.54 -12.54 27.24
C LYS A 284 -7.14 -11.07 27.10
N HIS A 285 -6.18 -10.75 26.24
CA HIS A 285 -5.63 -9.38 26.10
C HIS A 285 -6.27 -8.68 24.91
N LEU A 286 -7.46 -8.13 25.14
CA LEU A 286 -8.27 -7.45 24.14
C LEU A 286 -8.29 -5.94 24.38
N SER A 287 -8.39 -5.18 23.31
CA SER A 287 -8.60 -3.73 23.33
C SER A 287 -10.01 -3.39 22.87
N ILE A 288 -10.68 -2.47 23.54
CA ILE A 288 -12.03 -2.01 23.18
C ILE A 288 -11.97 -1.19 21.89
N ILE A 289 -12.84 -1.52 20.94
CA ILE A 289 -13.10 -0.67 19.79
C ILE A 289 -14.17 0.36 20.21
N ARG A 290 -13.84 1.63 20.13
CA ARG A 290 -14.77 2.73 20.40
C ARG A 290 -15.15 3.37 19.06
N PRO A 291 -16.27 2.95 18.42
CA PRO A 291 -16.72 3.51 17.17
C PRO A 291 -17.05 5.01 17.37
N ASN A 292 -16.93 5.79 16.33
CA ASN A 292 -17.28 7.22 16.28
C ASN A 292 -16.47 8.15 17.21
N ARG A 293 -15.38 7.67 17.82
CA ARG A 293 -14.50 8.52 18.62
C ARG A 293 -13.48 9.21 17.72
N THR A 294 -13.70 10.46 17.39
CA THR A 294 -12.78 11.31 16.66
C THR A 294 -11.99 12.20 17.63
N PHE A 295 -10.68 12.30 17.43
CA PHE A 295 -9.84 13.26 18.14
C PHE A 295 -9.26 14.24 17.12
N GLN A 296 -9.20 15.51 17.46
CA GLN A 296 -8.41 16.46 16.69
C GLN A 296 -6.95 15.97 16.61
N ARG A 297 -6.42 15.93 15.41
CA ARG A 297 -5.05 15.52 15.17
C ARG A 297 -4.11 16.59 15.75
N LYS A 298 -3.54 16.34 16.92
CA LYS A 298 -2.46 17.19 17.43
C LYS A 298 -1.26 17.02 16.48
N ILE A 299 -0.78 18.14 15.92
CA ILE A 299 0.46 18.17 15.14
C ILE A 299 1.59 17.92 16.15
N LYS A 300 2.01 16.66 16.27
CA LYS A 300 3.21 16.31 17.04
C LYS A 300 4.41 16.40 16.14
N SER A 301 5.53 16.90 16.68
CA SER A 301 6.84 16.77 16.03
C SER A 301 7.10 15.32 15.63
N LYS A 302 7.75 15.10 14.48
CA LYS A 302 8.11 13.76 14.02
C LYS A 302 8.91 13.07 15.12
N VAL A 303 8.52 11.86 15.53
CA VAL A 303 9.30 11.06 16.48
C VAL A 303 10.67 10.79 15.83
N PRO A 304 11.76 11.26 16.41
CA PRO A 304 13.09 11.04 15.84
C PRO A 304 13.40 9.54 15.83
N VAL A 305 14.08 9.10 14.80
CA VAL A 305 14.70 7.77 14.79
C VAL A 305 15.79 7.77 15.84
N SER A 306 15.78 6.81 16.76
CA SER A 306 16.79 6.69 17.80
C SER A 306 17.75 5.52 17.50
N PHE A 307 19.03 5.74 17.79
CA PHE A 307 20.08 4.75 17.69
C PHE A 307 20.56 4.43 19.10
N THR A 308 20.28 3.22 19.57
CA THR A 308 20.72 2.73 20.87
C THR A 308 21.86 1.75 20.63
N TYR A 309 23.09 2.27 20.62
CA TYR A 309 24.28 1.44 20.45
C TYR A 309 24.51 0.60 21.70
N ARG A 310 24.82 -0.67 21.54
CA ARG A 310 25.38 -1.46 22.65
C ARG A 310 26.72 -0.85 23.03
N VAL A 311 26.88 -0.44 24.28
CA VAL A 311 28.17 -0.16 24.86
C VAL A 311 28.84 -1.54 24.98
N THR A 312 29.93 -1.77 24.24
CA THR A 312 30.77 -2.96 24.35
C THR A 312 31.56 -2.88 25.65
#